data_b11feb84689369fcfc2b704e4b8c8923
#
_entry.id   b11feb84689369fcfc2b704e4b8c8923
#
_cell.length_a   1.000
_cell.length_b   1.000
_cell.length_c   1.000
_cell.angle_alpha   90.00
_cell.angle_beta   90.00
_cell.angle_gamma   90.00
#
_symmetry.space_group_name_H-M   'P 1'
#
loop_
_entity.id
_entity.type
_entity.pdbx_description
1 polymer ?
#
loop_
_entity_poly.entity_id
_entity_poly.type
_entity_poly.pdbx_seq_one_letter_code
_entity_poly.pdbx_strand_id
1 'polypeptide(L)'
;MSGTLYLCATPMEDITFRVINTLKEVDLIAAEDTRHSIKLLNHFEIKTKMTSYHEYNRVEKAKVLVKQLQEGKDIALITDAGTPGI
;
A
#
# COMPACT_ATOMS: atom_id res chain seq x y z
N MET A 1 11.36 -10.21 14.65
CA MET A 1 10.15 -9.44 14.96
C MET A 1 9.33 -9.25 13.70
N SER A 2 8.01 -9.20 13.85
CA SER A 2 7.15 -9.01 12.68
C SER A 2 6.90 -7.55 12.42
N GLY A 3 6.78 -7.20 11.14
CA GLY A 3 6.40 -5.86 10.76
C GLY A 3 4.90 -5.66 10.85
N THR A 4 4.44 -4.50 10.43
CA THR A 4 3.03 -4.14 10.51
C THR A 4 2.45 -3.96 9.09
N LEU A 5 1.26 -4.49 8.89
CA LEU A 5 0.52 -4.28 7.65
C LEU A 5 -0.54 -3.21 7.88
N TYR A 6 -0.48 -2.15 7.10
CA TYR A 6 -1.44 -1.07 7.16
C TYR A 6 -2.38 -1.15 5.96
N LEU A 7 -3.68 -1.08 6.20
CA LEU A 7 -4.66 -1.05 5.13
C LEU A 7 -5.09 0.40 4.91
N CYS A 8 -4.86 0.90 3.70
CA CYS A 8 -5.15 2.28 3.37
C CYS A 8 -6.17 2.35 2.24
N ALA A 9 -7.37 2.80 2.56
CA ALA A 9 -8.37 3.10 1.54
C ALA A 9 -8.24 4.59 1.22
N THR A 10 -7.81 4.89 0.00
CA THR A 10 -7.43 6.26 -0.31
C THR A 10 -8.16 6.84 -1.50
N PRO A 11 -9.32 7.43 -1.30
CA PRO A 11 -9.78 8.40 -2.29
C PRO A 11 -8.83 9.58 -2.24
N MET A 12 -8.37 10.04 -3.41
CA MET A 12 -7.41 11.14 -3.45
C MET A 12 -7.93 12.39 -2.75
N GLU A 13 -9.23 12.60 -2.79
CA GLU A 13 -9.82 13.81 -2.22
C GLU A 13 -9.84 13.81 -0.70
N ASP A 14 -9.79 12.65 -0.10
CA ASP A 14 -9.96 12.52 1.35
C ASP A 14 -8.76 11.96 2.07
N ILE A 15 -7.61 11.99 1.44
CA ILE A 15 -6.42 11.42 2.08
C ILE A 15 -6.02 12.26 3.28
N THR A 16 -5.74 11.59 4.39
CA THR A 16 -5.39 12.26 5.64
C THR A 16 -3.87 12.29 5.82
N PHE A 17 -3.41 13.17 6.70
CA PHE A 17 -1.99 13.21 7.07
C PHE A 17 -1.51 11.88 7.62
N ARG A 18 -2.36 11.20 8.38
CA ARG A 18 -1.98 9.90 8.93
C ARG A 18 -1.65 8.91 7.82
N VAL A 19 -2.48 8.86 6.78
CA VAL A 19 -2.24 7.97 5.65
C VAL A 19 -0.97 8.37 4.92
N ILE A 20 -0.79 9.66 4.66
CA ILE A 20 0.41 10.15 3.99
C ILE A 20 1.66 9.76 4.78
N ASN A 21 1.66 9.99 6.08
CA ASN A 21 2.81 9.64 6.92
C ASN A 21 3.05 8.14 6.93
N THR A 22 1.98 7.34 7.00
CA THR A 22 2.11 5.89 6.95
C THR A 22 2.79 5.46 5.65
N LEU A 23 2.35 6.01 4.52
CA LEU A 23 2.93 5.66 3.23
C LEU A 23 4.40 6.06 3.13
N LYS A 24 4.78 7.14 3.80
CA LYS A 24 6.19 7.58 3.81
C LYS A 24 7.06 6.73 4.72
N GLU A 25 6.49 6.17 5.77
CA GLU A 25 7.26 5.45 6.79
C GLU A 25 7.41 3.96 6.52
N VAL A 26 6.48 3.37 5.76
CA VAL A 26 6.57 1.93 5.50
C VAL A 26 7.74 1.61 4.56
N ASP A 27 8.12 0.34 4.56
CA ASP A 27 9.22 -0.12 3.73
C ASP A 27 8.75 -0.44 2.31
N LEU A 28 7.48 -0.76 2.15
CA LEU A 28 6.92 -1.13 0.85
C LEU A 28 5.45 -0.78 0.80
N ILE A 29 5.02 -0.34 -0.38
CA ILE A 29 3.61 -0.08 -0.65
C ILE A 29 3.12 -1.10 -1.67
N ALA A 30 2.03 -1.79 -1.36
CA ALA A 30 1.37 -2.70 -2.29
C ALA A 30 0.08 -2.03 -2.76
N ALA A 31 -0.14 -2.00 -4.07
CA ALA A 31 -1.29 -1.29 -4.64
C ALA A 31 -2.00 -2.15 -5.67
N GLU A 32 -3.32 -2.12 -5.64
CA GLU A 32 -4.12 -2.84 -6.63
C GLU A 32 -4.02 -2.19 -8.00
N ASP A 33 -4.08 -0.87 -8.05
CA ASP A 33 -3.91 -0.12 -9.30
C ASP A 33 -2.68 0.76 -9.17
N THR A 34 -1.58 0.28 -9.74
CA THR A 34 -0.31 0.99 -9.61
C THR A 34 -0.31 2.32 -10.36
N ARG A 35 -1.05 2.41 -11.46
CA ARG A 35 -1.09 3.66 -12.22
C ARG A 35 -1.77 4.77 -11.43
N HIS A 36 -2.86 4.45 -10.78
CA HIS A 36 -3.56 5.41 -9.95
C HIS A 36 -2.72 5.77 -8.72
N SER A 37 -2.15 4.77 -8.12
CA SER A 37 -1.38 4.97 -6.89
C SER A 37 -0.10 5.75 -7.13
N ILE A 38 0.56 5.58 -8.28
CA ILE A 38 1.79 6.31 -8.54
C ILE A 38 1.52 7.81 -8.66
N LYS A 39 0.37 8.19 -9.18
CA LYS A 39 -0.01 9.61 -9.24
C LYS A 39 -0.16 10.17 -7.83
N LEU A 40 -0.79 9.39 -6.95
CA LEU A 40 -0.95 9.78 -5.57
C LEU A 40 0.41 9.95 -4.88
N LEU A 41 1.29 8.98 -5.04
CA LEU A 41 2.61 9.03 -4.42
C LEU A 41 3.42 10.21 -4.93
N ASN A 42 3.37 10.48 -6.23
CA ASN A 42 4.07 11.61 -6.81
C ASN A 42 3.52 12.94 -6.30
N HIS A 43 2.20 13.03 -6.17
CA HIS A 43 1.58 14.26 -5.70
C HIS A 43 2.04 14.64 -4.29
N PHE A 44 2.22 13.65 -3.42
CA PHE A 44 2.65 13.89 -2.04
C PHE A 44 4.14 13.67 -1.83
N GLU A 45 4.89 13.50 -2.92
CA GLU A 45 6.34 13.30 -2.85
C GLU A 45 6.73 12.10 -2.00
N ILE A 46 5.94 11.04 -2.08
CA ILE A 46 6.22 9.80 -1.36
C ILE A 46 7.16 8.96 -2.22
N LYS A 47 8.33 8.65 -1.70
CA LYS A 47 9.36 7.92 -2.44
C LYS A 47 9.46 6.46 -2.05
N THR A 48 8.55 5.97 -1.25
CA THR A 48 8.53 4.58 -0.82
C THR A 48 8.35 3.65 -2.03
N LYS A 49 9.04 2.54 -2.02
CA LYS A 49 8.95 1.54 -3.07
C LYS A 49 7.53 0.99 -3.17
N MET A 50 7.04 0.80 -4.39
CA MET A 50 5.69 0.29 -4.62
C MET A 50 5.72 -0.97 -5.47
N THR A 51 4.84 -1.92 -5.15
CA THR A 51 4.66 -3.13 -5.94
C THR A 51 3.17 -3.32 -6.24
N SER A 52 2.88 -4.09 -7.28
CA SER A 52 1.49 -4.38 -7.64
C SER A 52 0.94 -5.50 -6.77
N TYR A 53 -0.35 -5.42 -6.46
CA TYR A 53 -1.06 -6.45 -5.73
C TYR A 53 -2.48 -6.50 -6.28
N HIS A 54 -2.64 -7.15 -7.43
CA HIS A 54 -3.93 -7.19 -8.13
C HIS A 54 -4.46 -8.62 -8.21
N GLU A 55 -5.62 -8.74 -8.79
CA GLU A 55 -6.36 -10.00 -8.84
C GLU A 55 -5.53 -11.15 -9.39
N TYR A 56 -4.72 -10.91 -10.40
CA TYR A 56 -3.99 -11.97 -11.08
C TYR A 56 -2.71 -12.42 -10.39
N ASN A 57 -2.15 -11.60 -9.51
CA ASN A 57 -0.92 -11.97 -8.82
C ASN A 57 -1.08 -12.03 -7.31
N ARG A 58 -2.31 -11.98 -6.82
CA ARG A 58 -2.58 -11.82 -5.39
C ARG A 58 -1.97 -12.94 -4.53
N VAL A 59 -2.11 -14.19 -4.98
CA VAL A 59 -1.62 -15.31 -4.19
C VAL A 59 -0.09 -15.26 -4.07
N GLU A 60 0.60 -15.06 -5.19
CA GLU A 60 2.06 -15.01 -5.18
C GLU A 60 2.58 -13.80 -4.41
N LYS A 61 1.95 -12.65 -4.62
CA LYS A 61 2.37 -11.44 -3.91
C LYS A 61 2.10 -11.53 -2.43
N ALA A 62 1.00 -12.18 -2.04
CA ALA A 62 0.70 -12.35 -0.62
C ALA A 62 1.83 -13.09 0.09
N LYS A 63 2.38 -14.12 -0.54
CA LYS A 63 3.48 -14.87 0.03
C LYS A 63 4.72 -13.99 0.21
N VAL A 64 5.02 -13.17 -0.77
CA VAL A 64 6.15 -12.24 -0.69
C VAL A 64 5.94 -11.22 0.43
N LEU A 65 4.74 -10.65 0.51
CA LEU A 65 4.44 -9.65 1.52
C LEU A 65 4.50 -10.24 2.93
N VAL A 66 3.94 -11.44 3.12
CA VAL A 66 3.99 -12.10 4.42
C VAL A 66 5.43 -12.35 4.83
N LYS A 67 6.26 -12.82 3.89
CA LYS A 67 7.67 -13.04 4.20
C LYS A 67 8.34 -11.77 4.67
N GLN A 68 8.10 -10.66 3.99
CA GLN A 68 8.70 -9.38 4.37
C GLN A 68 8.20 -8.91 5.73
N LEU A 69 6.92 -9.12 6.03
CA LEU A 69 6.39 -8.79 7.34
C LEU A 69 7.08 -9.61 8.43
N GLN A 70 7.34 -10.89 8.16
CA GLN A 70 8.04 -11.74 9.11
C GLN A 70 9.47 -11.29 9.32
N GLU A 71 10.06 -10.61 8.35
CA GLU A 71 11.39 -10.06 8.46
C GLU A 71 11.43 -8.71 9.19
N GLY A 72 10.28 -8.23 9.62
CA GLY A 72 10.19 -6.99 10.37
C GLY A 72 9.92 -5.76 9.53
N LYS A 73 9.60 -5.91 8.25
CA LYS A 73 9.30 -4.78 7.38
C LYS A 73 7.85 -4.38 7.48
N ASP A 74 7.59 -3.08 7.40
CA ASP A 74 6.23 -2.56 7.40
C ASP A 74 5.75 -2.39 5.97
N ILE A 75 4.48 -2.73 5.75
CA ILE A 75 3.89 -2.69 4.40
C ILE A 75 2.55 -1.96 4.47
N ALA A 76 2.30 -1.08 3.51
CA ALA A 76 1.01 -0.43 3.37
C ALA A 76 0.33 -0.99 2.13
N LEU A 77 -0.92 -1.45 2.28
CA LEU A 77 -1.73 -1.91 1.16
C LEU A 77 -2.73 -0.84 0.81
N ILE A 78 -2.64 -0.33 -0.42
CA ILE A 78 -3.58 0.68 -0.91
C ILE A 78 -4.68 -0.02 -1.67
N THR A 79 -5.92 0.19 -1.22
CA THR A 79 -7.10 -0.33 -1.91
C THR A 79 -7.84 0.81 -2.55
N ASP A 80 -8.56 0.52 -3.64
CA ASP A 80 -9.36 1.53 -4.29
C ASP A 80 -10.50 1.96 -3.40
N ALA A 81 -10.55 3.24 -3.18
CA ALA A 81 -11.65 3.82 -2.45
C ALA A 81 -12.93 3.64 -3.26
N GLY A 82 -13.99 3.40 -2.59
CA GLY A 82 -15.24 3.17 -3.27
C GLY A 82 -15.45 1.74 -3.64
N THR A 83 -14.49 0.88 -3.44
CA THR A 83 -14.79 -0.52 -3.47
C THR A 83 -15.74 -0.76 -2.31
N PRO A 84 -16.95 -1.04 -2.60
CA PRO A 84 -17.91 -1.19 -1.54
C PRO A 84 -17.50 -2.41 -0.81
N GLY A 85 -16.97 -2.20 0.22
CA GLY A 85 -16.77 -3.31 1.02
C GLY A 85 -18.04 -3.93 1.32
N ILE A 86 -18.52 -3.68 0.86
CA ILE A 86 -19.32 -3.96 1.16
C ILE A 86 -19.83 -4.40 1.43
#